data_7347e68c7ab32e272dbeb02282f3b5ea
#
_entry.id   7347e68c7ab32e272dbeb02282f3b5ea
#
_cell.length_a   1.000
_cell.length_b   1.000
_cell.length_c   1.000
_cell.angle_alpha   90.00
_cell.angle_beta   90.00
_cell.angle_gamma   90.00
#
_symmetry.space_group_name_H-M   'P 1'
#
loop_
_entity.id
_entity.type
_entity.pdbx_description
1 polymer ?
#
loop_
_entity_poly.entity_id
_entity_poly.type
_entity_poly.pdbx_seq_one_letter_code
_entity_poly.pdbx_strand_id
1 'polypeptide(L)'
;MKKIYLSPPHMSGKELEYINDVFKDNWIAPIGPHLNMFEDTVKEYTNSKYAVAVTSATAGIHLALRALRVEEGDYVLCSSLTFVATVNPIIYCGAEPIFIDSEEGTWNMDPILLEKAILNSTALGKKPKAIIPVHIFGVPCNMDAIKKLSDEYDIPII
;
A
#
# COMPACT_ATOMS: atom_id res chain seq x y z
N MET A 1 9.32 -27.56 -22.19
CA MET A 1 8.43 -26.37 -22.01
C MET A 1 9.26 -25.19 -21.56
N LYS A 2 9.06 -24.01 -22.18
CA LYS A 2 9.69 -22.76 -21.71
C LYS A 2 9.02 -22.35 -20.39
N LYS A 3 9.80 -22.10 -19.33
CA LYS A 3 9.27 -21.66 -18.03
C LYS A 3 8.68 -20.24 -18.18
N ILE A 4 7.46 -20.06 -17.71
CA ILE A 4 6.79 -18.74 -17.64
C ILE A 4 6.90 -18.25 -16.21
N TYR A 5 7.48 -17.07 -16.02
CA TYR A 5 7.58 -16.42 -14.72
C TYR A 5 6.42 -15.47 -14.53
N LEU A 6 5.88 -15.39 -13.31
CA LEU A 6 4.75 -14.51 -12.98
C LEU A 6 5.13 -13.03 -13.13
N SER A 7 6.27 -12.63 -12.59
CA SER A 7 6.73 -11.24 -12.59
C SER A 7 8.27 -11.21 -12.61
N PRO A 8 8.88 -11.38 -13.78
CA PRO A 8 10.34 -11.28 -13.90
C PRO A 8 10.79 -9.83 -13.71
N PRO A 9 12.01 -9.60 -13.17
CA PRO A 9 12.62 -8.27 -13.15
C PRO A 9 12.72 -7.70 -14.57
N HIS A 10 12.54 -6.40 -14.68
CA HIS A 10 12.70 -5.65 -15.93
C HIS A 10 13.70 -4.52 -15.75
N MET A 11 14.60 -4.35 -16.71
CA MET A 11 15.59 -3.29 -16.76
C MET A 11 15.25 -2.34 -17.89
N SER A 12 15.18 -1.04 -17.63
CA SER A 12 14.91 -0.01 -18.65
C SER A 12 16.13 0.28 -19.52
N GLY A 13 17.33 -0.03 -19.00
CA GLY A 13 18.64 0.25 -19.62
C GLY A 13 19.29 1.55 -19.11
N LYS A 14 18.60 2.33 -18.28
CA LYS A 14 19.12 3.58 -17.70
C LYS A 14 19.69 3.44 -16.29
N GLU A 15 19.50 2.31 -15.65
CA GLU A 15 19.86 2.09 -14.24
C GLU A 15 21.35 2.33 -13.98
N LEU A 16 22.22 1.82 -14.88
CA LEU A 16 23.67 2.02 -14.76
C LEU A 16 24.10 3.47 -14.98
N GLU A 17 23.37 4.23 -15.80
CA GLU A 17 23.62 5.66 -16.00
C GLU A 17 23.44 6.42 -14.68
N TYR A 18 22.27 6.25 -14.03
CA TYR A 18 21.99 6.88 -12.73
C TYR A 18 22.97 6.43 -11.63
N ILE A 19 23.35 5.15 -11.60
CA ILE A 19 24.33 4.66 -10.63
C ILE A 19 25.69 5.32 -10.87
N ASN A 20 26.14 5.41 -12.13
CA ASN A 20 27.42 6.04 -12.46
C ASN A 20 27.44 7.53 -12.11
N ASP A 21 26.32 8.24 -12.29
CA ASP A 21 26.22 9.66 -11.93
C ASP A 21 26.37 9.84 -10.41
N VAL A 22 25.72 9.02 -9.61
CA VAL A 22 25.87 9.05 -8.15
C VAL A 22 27.32 8.82 -7.70
N PHE A 23 28.02 7.86 -8.32
CA PHE A 23 29.42 7.60 -8.02
C PHE A 23 30.34 8.72 -8.50
N LYS A 24 30.08 9.28 -9.68
CA LYS A 24 30.87 10.40 -10.24
C LYS A 24 30.78 11.65 -9.36
N ASP A 25 29.59 11.93 -8.85
CA ASP A 25 29.33 13.07 -7.97
C ASP A 25 29.71 12.78 -6.51
N ASN A 26 30.15 11.55 -6.21
CA ASN A 26 30.46 11.08 -4.85
C ASN A 26 29.31 11.29 -3.85
N TRP A 27 28.06 11.19 -4.34
CA TRP A 27 26.87 11.38 -3.50
C TRP A 27 26.21 10.05 -3.13
N ILE A 28 26.94 9.21 -2.42
CA ILE A 28 26.46 7.90 -1.95
C ILE A 28 25.91 8.08 -0.53
N ALA A 29 24.70 8.62 -0.44
CA ALA A 29 24.05 8.95 0.83
C ALA A 29 22.54 8.66 0.76
N PRO A 30 21.86 8.48 1.91
CA PRO A 30 20.40 8.23 1.95
C PRO A 30 19.55 9.46 1.61
N ILE A 31 20.16 10.60 1.36
CA ILE A 31 19.54 11.84 0.89
C ILE A 31 20.38 12.39 -0.27
N GLY A 32 19.77 13.11 -1.20
CA GLY A 32 20.51 13.72 -2.30
C GLY A 32 19.68 14.00 -3.54
N PRO A 33 20.33 14.52 -4.62
CA PRO A 33 19.61 14.99 -5.81
C PRO A 33 18.73 13.92 -6.46
N HIS A 34 19.21 12.69 -6.59
CA HIS A 34 18.46 11.60 -7.20
C HIS A 34 17.23 11.19 -6.38
N LEU A 35 17.30 11.26 -5.04
CA LEU A 35 16.16 11.01 -4.18
C LEU A 35 15.09 12.10 -4.37
N ASN A 36 15.51 13.37 -4.35
CA ASN A 36 14.60 14.49 -4.57
C ASN A 36 13.93 14.40 -5.95
N MET A 37 14.71 14.10 -6.99
CA MET A 37 14.19 13.93 -8.35
C MET A 37 13.18 12.78 -8.43
N PHE A 38 13.41 11.68 -7.74
CA PHE A 38 12.47 10.56 -7.67
C PHE A 38 11.16 10.98 -7.00
N GLU A 39 11.23 11.64 -5.83
CA GLU A 39 10.05 12.11 -5.11
C GLU A 39 9.26 13.14 -5.92
N ASP A 40 9.95 14.08 -6.59
CA ASP A 40 9.32 15.08 -7.46
C ASP A 40 8.63 14.42 -8.67
N THR A 41 9.29 13.46 -9.32
CA THR A 41 8.71 12.71 -10.45
C THR A 41 7.45 11.95 -10.03
N VAL A 42 7.47 11.32 -8.86
CA VAL A 42 6.28 10.61 -8.33
C VAL A 42 5.15 11.60 -8.04
N LYS A 43 5.44 12.75 -7.42
CA LYS A 43 4.42 13.79 -7.18
C LYS A 43 3.77 14.26 -8.48
N GLU A 44 4.57 14.55 -9.50
CA GLU A 44 4.07 14.99 -10.80
C GLU A 44 3.21 13.91 -11.46
N TYR A 45 3.71 12.67 -11.50
CA TYR A 45 3.02 11.56 -12.16
C TYR A 45 1.69 11.22 -11.49
N THR A 46 1.62 11.26 -10.16
CA THR A 46 0.43 10.91 -9.37
C THR A 46 -0.47 12.11 -9.07
N ASN A 47 -0.05 13.32 -9.43
CA ASN A 47 -0.70 14.57 -9.04
C ASN A 47 -0.90 14.67 -7.51
N SER A 48 0.05 14.13 -6.75
CA SER A 48 0.02 14.16 -5.28
C SER A 48 0.75 15.40 -4.75
N LYS A 49 0.31 15.88 -3.59
CA LYS A 49 0.94 17.05 -2.95
C LYS A 49 2.32 16.73 -2.38
N TYR A 50 2.51 15.51 -1.91
CA TYR A 50 3.74 15.03 -1.28
C TYR A 50 4.08 13.64 -1.75
N ALA A 51 5.37 13.33 -1.81
CA ALA A 51 5.92 11.99 -1.96
C ALA A 51 7.11 11.85 -1.02
N VAL A 52 7.27 10.68 -0.44
CA VAL A 52 8.40 10.34 0.44
C VAL A 52 8.92 8.97 0.03
N ALA A 53 10.18 8.92 -0.40
CA ALA A 53 10.83 7.67 -0.73
C ALA A 53 11.16 6.88 0.54
N VAL A 54 10.88 5.59 0.49
CA VAL A 54 11.14 4.65 1.59
C VAL A 54 11.85 3.41 1.06
N THR A 55 12.45 2.64 1.95
CA THR A 55 13.25 1.46 1.57
C THR A 55 12.43 0.30 1.00
N SER A 56 11.12 0.27 1.28
CA SER A 56 10.20 -0.77 0.80
C SER A 56 8.75 -0.36 0.97
N ALA A 57 7.83 -1.00 0.23
CA ALA A 57 6.40 -0.83 0.43
C ALA A 57 5.96 -1.23 1.85
N THR A 58 6.58 -2.26 2.45
CA THR A 58 6.36 -2.64 3.85
C THR A 58 6.62 -1.48 4.81
N ALA A 59 7.74 -0.77 4.62
CA ALA A 59 8.07 0.41 5.42
C ALA A 59 7.07 1.55 5.19
N GLY A 60 6.64 1.75 3.92
CA GLY A 60 5.64 2.76 3.57
C GLY A 60 4.30 2.52 4.24
N ILE A 61 3.78 1.29 4.18
CA ILE A 61 2.53 0.92 4.85
C ILE A 61 2.66 1.08 6.36
N HIS A 62 3.79 0.65 6.96
CA HIS A 62 4.01 0.82 8.40
C HIS A 62 3.99 2.30 8.81
N LEU A 63 4.68 3.17 8.06
CA LEU A 63 4.68 4.61 8.32
C LEU A 63 3.28 5.22 8.17
N ALA A 64 2.50 4.82 7.15
CA ALA A 64 1.13 5.26 6.96
C ALA A 64 0.23 4.86 8.15
N LEU A 65 0.31 3.59 8.59
CA LEU A 65 -0.42 3.13 9.78
C LEU A 65 -0.03 3.91 11.03
N ARG A 66 1.28 4.17 11.24
CA ARG A 66 1.76 4.99 12.37
C ARG A 66 1.28 6.44 12.29
N ALA A 67 1.22 7.02 11.08
CA ALA A 67 0.69 8.38 10.87
C ALA A 67 -0.81 8.46 11.21
N LEU A 68 -1.56 7.38 10.95
CA LEU A 68 -2.96 7.22 11.34
C LEU A 68 -3.14 6.85 12.82
N ARG A 69 -2.05 6.76 13.60
CA ARG A 69 -2.04 6.37 15.01
C ARG A 69 -2.68 5.01 15.26
N VAL A 70 -2.40 4.06 14.36
CA VAL A 70 -2.76 2.65 14.58
C VAL A 70 -1.87 2.08 15.68
N GLU A 71 -2.48 1.43 16.67
CA GLU A 71 -1.82 0.89 17.86
C GLU A 71 -2.40 -0.46 18.28
N GLU A 72 -1.89 -1.01 19.37
CA GLU A 72 -2.30 -2.31 19.88
C GLU A 72 -3.81 -2.40 20.12
N GLY A 73 -4.43 -3.47 19.59
CA GLY A 73 -5.87 -3.75 19.72
C GLY A 73 -6.75 -3.02 18.71
N ASP A 74 -6.20 -2.16 17.87
CA ASP A 74 -6.94 -1.55 16.75
C ASP A 74 -7.19 -2.58 15.63
N TYR A 75 -8.24 -2.38 14.84
CA TYR A 75 -8.54 -3.18 13.66
C TYR A 75 -8.14 -2.45 12.39
N VAL A 76 -7.52 -3.21 11.46
CA VAL A 76 -7.20 -2.75 10.10
C VAL A 76 -7.74 -3.74 9.08
N LEU A 77 -8.59 -3.26 8.17
CA LEU A 77 -9.18 -4.08 7.11
C LEU A 77 -8.19 -4.20 5.95
N CYS A 78 -7.92 -5.41 5.48
CA CYS A 78 -6.98 -5.63 4.39
C CYS A 78 -7.46 -6.75 3.45
N SER A 79 -7.00 -6.73 2.19
CA SER A 79 -7.27 -7.82 1.25
C SER A 79 -6.74 -9.15 1.77
N SER A 80 -7.50 -10.25 1.61
CA SER A 80 -7.03 -11.60 1.93
C SER A 80 -6.05 -12.13 0.88
N LEU A 81 -6.30 -11.85 -0.40
CA LEU A 81 -5.39 -12.18 -1.50
C LEU A 81 -4.38 -11.05 -1.70
N THR A 82 -3.23 -11.19 -1.05
CA THR A 82 -2.16 -10.18 -1.11
C THR A 82 -0.82 -10.79 -0.76
N PHE A 83 0.25 -10.06 -1.07
CA PHE A 83 1.58 -10.37 -0.53
C PHE A 83 1.62 -10.06 0.97
N VAL A 84 2.29 -10.89 1.74
CA VAL A 84 2.37 -10.78 3.21
C VAL A 84 2.84 -9.41 3.73
N ALA A 85 3.56 -8.66 2.89
CA ALA A 85 4.01 -7.31 3.21
C ALA A 85 2.87 -6.31 3.45
N THR A 86 1.64 -6.60 3.02
CA THR A 86 0.45 -5.80 3.35
C THR A 86 0.03 -5.99 4.81
N VAL A 87 0.16 -7.21 5.32
CA VAL A 87 -0.33 -7.61 6.65
C VAL A 87 0.71 -7.38 7.75
N ASN A 88 1.98 -7.66 7.48
CA ASN A 88 3.05 -7.55 8.47
C ASN A 88 3.10 -6.18 9.17
N PRO A 89 2.96 -5.03 8.48
CA PRO A 89 2.96 -3.72 9.13
C PRO A 89 1.81 -3.51 10.12
N ILE A 90 0.67 -4.16 9.90
CA ILE A 90 -0.45 -4.14 10.85
C ILE A 90 -0.02 -4.80 12.16
N ILE A 91 0.60 -5.98 12.04
CA ILE A 91 1.13 -6.71 13.21
C ILE A 91 2.26 -5.94 13.90
N TYR A 92 3.12 -5.21 13.14
CA TYR A 92 4.18 -4.38 13.73
C TYR A 92 3.61 -3.24 14.58
N CYS A 93 2.39 -2.77 14.29
CA CYS A 93 1.67 -1.79 15.13
C CYS A 93 1.00 -2.42 16.36
N GLY A 94 1.01 -3.75 16.51
CA GLY A 94 0.23 -4.47 17.53
C GLY A 94 -1.28 -4.56 17.19
N ALA A 95 -1.66 -4.14 15.99
CA ALA A 95 -3.04 -4.13 15.54
C ALA A 95 -3.47 -5.49 14.96
N GLU A 96 -4.78 -5.70 14.88
CA GLU A 96 -5.38 -6.93 14.39
C GLU A 96 -5.83 -6.77 12.92
N PRO A 97 -5.29 -7.55 11.96
CA PRO A 97 -5.76 -7.55 10.59
C PRO A 97 -7.11 -8.25 10.48
N ILE A 98 -8.07 -7.60 9.83
CA ILE A 98 -9.33 -8.23 9.42
C ILE A 98 -9.26 -8.44 7.91
N PHE A 99 -9.24 -9.69 7.50
CA PHE A 99 -9.13 -10.07 6.10
C PHE A 99 -10.49 -9.98 5.40
N ILE A 100 -10.50 -9.24 4.29
CA ILE A 100 -11.66 -9.13 3.41
C ILE A 100 -11.41 -10.03 2.20
N ASP A 101 -12.34 -10.91 1.94
CA ASP A 101 -12.23 -11.85 0.84
C ASP A 101 -12.40 -11.16 -0.52
N SER A 102 -12.04 -11.87 -1.57
CA SER A 102 -12.01 -11.37 -2.95
C SER A 102 -13.37 -11.53 -3.61
N GLU A 103 -13.74 -10.56 -4.45
CA GLU A 103 -14.85 -10.71 -5.39
C GLU A 103 -14.42 -11.58 -6.60
N GLU A 104 -15.41 -12.19 -7.27
CA GLU A 104 -15.14 -13.24 -8.29
C GLU A 104 -14.60 -12.68 -9.62
N GLY A 105 -14.83 -11.39 -9.93
CA GLY A 105 -14.52 -10.83 -11.25
C GLY A 105 -13.04 -10.48 -11.43
N THR A 106 -12.43 -9.80 -10.46
CA THR A 106 -11.06 -9.32 -10.53
C THR A 106 -10.14 -9.90 -9.46
N TRP A 107 -10.71 -10.61 -8.48
CA TRP A 107 -10.04 -11.19 -7.32
C TRP A 107 -9.50 -10.13 -6.34
N ASN A 108 -9.95 -8.90 -6.47
CA ASN A 108 -9.66 -7.82 -5.55
C ASN A 108 -10.62 -7.85 -4.35
N MET A 109 -10.36 -6.98 -3.36
CA MET A 109 -11.19 -6.83 -2.17
C MET A 109 -12.67 -6.62 -2.54
N ASP A 110 -13.56 -7.45 -1.99
CA ASP A 110 -15.02 -7.34 -2.19
C ASP A 110 -15.59 -6.17 -1.37
N PRO A 111 -16.18 -5.13 -2.00
CA PRO A 111 -16.75 -4.00 -1.29
C PRO A 111 -17.96 -4.38 -0.42
N ILE A 112 -18.72 -5.43 -0.77
CA ILE A 112 -19.86 -5.89 0.02
C ILE A 112 -19.37 -6.52 1.32
N LEU A 113 -18.33 -7.36 1.24
CA LEU A 113 -17.72 -7.96 2.42
C LEU A 113 -16.97 -6.92 3.27
N LEU A 114 -16.38 -5.91 2.63
CA LEU A 114 -15.77 -4.78 3.31
C LEU A 114 -16.78 -4.03 4.18
N GLU A 115 -17.93 -3.65 3.63
CA GLU A 115 -19.01 -2.98 4.37
C GLU A 115 -19.49 -3.84 5.55
N LYS A 116 -19.72 -5.11 5.32
CA LYS A 116 -20.13 -6.06 6.36
C LYS A 116 -19.10 -6.13 7.51
N ALA A 117 -17.80 -6.13 7.17
CA ALA A 117 -16.75 -6.16 8.18
C ALA A 117 -16.69 -4.85 8.98
N ILE A 118 -16.88 -3.69 8.34
CA ILE A 118 -16.99 -2.40 9.01
C ILE A 118 -18.13 -2.40 10.02
N LEU A 119 -19.33 -2.80 9.58
CA LEU A 119 -20.52 -2.83 10.44
C LEU A 119 -20.34 -3.78 11.63
N ASN A 120 -19.83 -5.00 11.38
CA ASN A 120 -19.59 -5.97 12.43
C ASN A 120 -18.56 -5.47 13.47
N SER A 121 -17.45 -4.91 13.02
CA SER A 121 -16.42 -4.38 13.91
C SER A 121 -16.93 -3.20 14.75
N THR A 122 -17.70 -2.32 14.11
CA THR A 122 -18.30 -1.16 14.78
C THR A 122 -19.33 -1.60 15.84
N ALA A 123 -20.15 -2.61 15.55
CA ALA A 123 -21.10 -3.18 16.50
C ALA A 123 -20.42 -3.80 17.74
N LEU A 124 -19.17 -4.26 17.60
CA LEU A 124 -18.33 -4.72 18.70
C LEU A 124 -17.63 -3.58 19.46
N GLY A 125 -17.89 -2.32 19.09
CA GLY A 125 -17.25 -1.14 19.69
C GLY A 125 -15.82 -0.87 19.17
N LYS A 126 -15.41 -1.54 18.09
CA LYS A 126 -14.06 -1.43 17.50
C LYS A 126 -14.15 -0.95 16.05
N LYS A 127 -14.39 0.35 15.83
CA LYS A 127 -14.33 0.94 14.49
C LYS A 127 -12.94 0.73 13.89
N PRO A 128 -12.82 0.17 12.67
CA PRO A 128 -11.52 -0.01 12.01
C PRO A 128 -10.79 1.31 11.79
N LYS A 129 -9.47 1.31 11.90
CA LYS A 129 -8.61 2.49 11.77
C LYS A 129 -8.16 2.78 10.33
N ALA A 130 -8.10 1.74 9.49
CA ALA A 130 -7.71 1.89 8.09
C ALA A 130 -8.25 0.76 7.23
N ILE A 131 -8.31 1.00 5.91
CA ILE A 131 -8.57 0.02 4.86
C ILE A 131 -7.33 -0.05 3.98
N ILE A 132 -6.81 -1.26 3.71
CA ILE A 132 -5.67 -1.49 2.82
C ILE A 132 -6.13 -2.38 1.64
N PRO A 133 -6.69 -1.80 0.58
CA PRO A 133 -6.99 -2.54 -0.64
C PRO A 133 -5.70 -2.78 -1.41
N VAL A 134 -5.65 -3.89 -2.17
CA VAL A 134 -4.50 -4.23 -3.00
C VAL A 134 -4.96 -4.41 -4.44
N HIS A 135 -4.35 -3.71 -5.37
CA HIS A 135 -4.55 -3.88 -6.81
C HIS A 135 -3.79 -5.12 -7.26
N ILE A 136 -4.40 -6.31 -7.05
CA ILE A 136 -3.72 -7.59 -7.25
C ILE A 136 -3.26 -7.74 -8.72
N PHE A 137 -1.99 -8.08 -8.92
CA PHE A 137 -1.35 -8.20 -10.24
C PHE A 137 -1.54 -6.99 -11.18
N GLY A 138 -1.76 -5.79 -10.62
CA GLY A 138 -1.98 -4.57 -11.38
C GLY A 138 -3.42 -4.36 -11.86
N VAL A 139 -4.36 -5.21 -11.46
CA VAL A 139 -5.79 -5.02 -11.74
C VAL A 139 -6.36 -4.09 -10.65
N PRO A 140 -6.93 -2.92 -11.00
CA PRO A 140 -7.47 -2.00 -10.01
C PRO A 140 -8.65 -2.59 -9.24
N CYS A 141 -8.68 -2.36 -7.92
CA CYS A 141 -9.88 -2.59 -7.10
C CYS A 141 -11.04 -1.70 -7.56
N ASN A 142 -12.26 -2.05 -7.20
CA ASN A 142 -13.41 -1.15 -7.34
C ASN A 142 -13.27 0.02 -6.34
N MET A 143 -12.36 0.97 -6.69
CA MET A 143 -12.02 2.08 -5.81
C MET A 143 -13.19 3.04 -5.57
N ASP A 144 -14.13 3.16 -6.52
CA ASP A 144 -15.32 4.00 -6.34
C ASP A 144 -16.18 3.49 -5.19
N ALA A 145 -16.41 2.17 -5.14
CA ALA A 145 -17.16 1.56 -4.06
C ALA A 145 -16.39 1.61 -2.72
N ILE A 146 -15.09 1.29 -2.74
CA ILE A 146 -14.25 1.32 -1.52
C ILE A 146 -14.16 2.74 -0.97
N LYS A 147 -13.95 3.75 -1.86
CA LYS A 147 -13.88 5.14 -1.44
C LYS A 147 -15.20 5.63 -0.86
N LYS A 148 -16.33 5.25 -1.45
CA LYS A 148 -17.65 5.57 -0.89
C LYS A 148 -17.79 5.06 0.54
N LEU A 149 -17.41 3.82 0.81
CA LEU A 149 -17.42 3.25 2.16
C LEU A 149 -16.45 3.97 3.10
N SER A 150 -15.24 4.28 2.62
CA SER A 150 -14.26 5.07 3.37
C SER A 150 -14.82 6.42 3.80
N ASP A 151 -15.46 7.15 2.89
CA ASP A 151 -16.05 8.46 3.14
C ASP A 151 -17.28 8.34 4.08
N GLU A 152 -18.16 7.34 3.87
CA GLU A 152 -19.38 7.12 4.66
C GLU A 152 -19.07 6.77 6.12
N TYR A 153 -18.09 5.90 6.33
CA TYR A 153 -17.72 5.43 7.67
C TYR A 153 -16.53 6.19 8.26
N ASP A 154 -15.98 7.20 7.56
CA ASP A 154 -14.82 7.97 7.99
C ASP A 154 -13.66 7.05 8.41
N ILE A 155 -13.23 6.17 7.49
CA ILE A 155 -12.12 5.24 7.65
C ILE A 155 -11.12 5.47 6.50
N PRO A 156 -9.87 5.91 6.79
CA PRO A 156 -8.90 6.22 5.76
C PRO A 156 -8.44 4.98 4.98
N ILE A 157 -8.07 5.20 3.71
CA ILE A 157 -7.49 4.19 2.82
C ILE A 157 -5.97 4.42 2.75
N ILE A 158 -5.20 3.33 2.76
CA ILE A 158 -3.75 3.28 2.54
C ILE A 158 -3.49 2.56 1.21
#